data_a3156f863aed71cef1131f229d72f66d
#
_entry.id   a3156f863aed71cef1131f229d72f66d
#
_cell.length_a   1.000
_cell.length_b   1.000
_cell.length_c   1.000
_cell.angle_alpha   90.00
_cell.angle_beta   90.00
_cell.angle_gamma   90.00
#
_symmetry.space_group_name_H-M   'P 1'
#
loop_
_entity.id
_entity.type
_entity.pdbx_description
1 polymer ?
#
loop_
_entity_poly.entity_id
_entity_poly.type
_entity_poly.pdbx_seq_one_letter_code
_entity_poly.pdbx_strand_id
1 'polypeptide(L)'
;MTGMNVRYRQLQWILILVMILCSVFIAGLGIYALRSTPTLFYDGGLMTIREGVQITQVGGLSLKDTDLWKLPAFTSAREEHEWWNTQENLYRQISGNHTVVIGFLDSTQNPAESTWEIVAEVDAMPVREIAKRLGLIYIVAAIYIFASISVLLHHEKTAGFISAFFLSSTALYLVSVGPVVHRHVILDPDLMKMLVDVFFIASTGQISIVHFAMVFPEKKRFLEQSPGLAAGFYLYSIFISTLYLSGHISLATTLPFLVFWIILMSLGFIHSMIQIRDEFMKKQIRTTFVALLLVAAFFIVSVVMPWPEGGRLVNNYALFSLMLPFALILSLDNLRLYHDRLSLEFNSRQEKERIHRELHDTVLNDLASISIATEGAERSIEQPLKLREKLQTIKNNTAESARQLRSFLWVIDDRQNSWEEIVNSLRRLGYDLLNNFDIAFDMRAQGLQEGIPPPALAVKHTIHQTFREALINITKHARATRVQSALTVDPTAVSLTIADDGVGLRLDQGERKGYGLNNMIRRVKENNGEIIIEAPPDGGTRITIRLPLS
;
A
#
# COMPACT_ATOMS: atom_id res chain seq x y z
N MET A 1 -6.56 -1.61 23.33
CA MET A 1 -5.83 -2.07 22.14
C MET A 1 -4.95 -0.98 21.47
N THR A 2 -5.16 0.31 21.71
CA THR A 2 -4.44 1.43 21.06
C THR A 2 -2.97 1.60 21.45
N GLY A 3 -2.57 1.31 22.70
CA GLY A 3 -1.17 1.51 23.16
C GLY A 3 -0.15 0.46 22.65
N MET A 4 -0.59 -0.76 22.36
CA MET A 4 0.28 -1.84 21.85
C MET A 4 0.63 -1.63 20.39
N ASN A 5 -0.29 -1.07 19.59
CA ASN A 5 -0.06 -0.72 18.19
C ASN A 5 0.96 0.41 18.02
N VAL A 6 0.96 1.41 18.91
CA VAL A 6 1.92 2.54 18.83
C VAL A 6 3.35 2.08 19.09
N ARG A 7 3.58 1.24 20.13
CA ARG A 7 4.92 0.69 20.44
C ARG A 7 5.44 -0.21 19.33
N TYR A 8 4.59 -1.04 18.73
CA TYR A 8 4.96 -1.90 17.63
C TYR A 8 5.36 -1.10 16.39
N ARG A 9 4.63 -0.05 16.07
CA ARG A 9 4.94 0.86 14.96
C ARG A 9 6.26 1.63 15.19
N GLN A 10 6.52 2.08 16.41
CA GLN A 10 7.79 2.70 16.78
C GLN A 10 8.96 1.73 16.57
N LEU A 11 8.82 0.47 16.96
CA LEU A 11 9.85 -0.54 16.76
C LEU A 11 10.14 -0.80 15.27
N GLN A 12 9.12 -0.82 14.43
CA GLN A 12 9.26 -0.94 12.98
C GLN A 12 10.06 0.23 12.39
N TRP A 13 9.74 1.46 12.78
CA TRP A 13 10.48 2.65 12.37
C TRP A 13 11.94 2.61 12.82
N ILE A 14 12.21 2.21 14.05
CA ILE A 14 13.56 2.08 14.58
C ILE A 14 14.36 1.07 13.75
N LEU A 15 13.79 -0.10 13.45
CA LEU A 15 14.47 -1.12 12.66
C LEU A 15 14.84 -0.62 11.26
N ILE A 16 13.91 0.01 10.55
CA ILE A 16 14.16 0.58 9.21
C ILE A 16 15.20 1.69 9.28
N LEU A 17 15.11 2.58 10.27
CA LEU A 17 16.08 3.66 10.47
C LEU A 17 17.49 3.12 10.71
N VAL A 18 17.64 2.08 11.54
CA VAL A 18 18.93 1.41 11.77
C VAL A 18 19.47 0.84 10.46
N MET A 19 18.64 0.18 9.64
CA MET A 19 19.07 -0.34 8.34
C MET A 19 19.55 0.76 7.40
N ILE A 20 18.86 1.90 7.37
CA ILE A 20 19.25 3.07 6.56
C ILE A 20 20.58 3.66 7.05
N LEU A 21 20.73 3.85 8.36
CA LEU A 21 21.98 4.37 8.93
C LEU A 21 23.17 3.43 8.66
N CYS A 22 22.95 2.10 8.80
CA CYS A 22 23.95 1.11 8.41
C CYS A 22 24.30 1.21 6.92
N SER A 23 23.33 1.39 6.03
CA SER A 23 23.57 1.54 4.60
C SER A 23 24.43 2.76 4.28
N VAL A 24 24.15 3.92 4.90
CA VAL A 24 24.94 5.15 4.73
C VAL A 24 26.36 4.98 5.27
N PHE A 25 26.51 4.37 6.45
CA PHE A 25 27.81 4.10 7.05
C PHE A 25 28.65 3.16 6.19
N ILE A 26 28.08 2.04 5.72
CA ILE A 26 28.76 1.06 4.85
C ILE A 26 29.11 1.66 3.50
N ALA A 27 28.26 2.54 2.93
CA ALA A 27 28.59 3.26 1.71
C ALA A 27 29.83 4.16 1.89
N GLY A 28 29.90 4.91 2.99
CA GLY A 28 31.07 5.72 3.35
C GLY A 28 32.33 4.87 3.53
N LEU A 29 32.18 3.73 4.21
CA LEU A 29 33.28 2.79 4.43
C LEU A 29 33.76 2.15 3.11
N GLY A 30 32.86 1.84 2.18
CA GLY A 30 33.21 1.34 0.84
C GLY A 30 34.00 2.36 0.01
N ILE A 31 33.63 3.64 0.08
CA ILE A 31 34.42 4.74 -0.54
C ILE A 31 35.81 4.83 0.11
N TYR A 32 35.88 4.77 1.44
CA TYR A 32 37.15 4.79 2.18
C TYR A 32 38.00 3.58 1.80
N ALA A 33 37.42 2.39 1.73
CA ALA A 33 38.08 1.16 1.34
C ALA A 33 38.77 1.29 -0.02
N LEU A 34 38.04 1.75 -1.03
CA LEU A 34 38.60 1.94 -2.37
C LEU A 34 39.66 3.05 -2.43
N ARG A 35 39.51 4.11 -1.63
CA ARG A 35 40.48 5.22 -1.59
C ARG A 35 41.77 4.84 -0.88
N SER A 36 41.70 4.05 0.17
CA SER A 36 42.88 3.56 0.91
C SER A 36 43.56 2.38 0.25
N THR A 37 42.93 1.81 -0.80
CA THR A 37 43.45 0.67 -1.52
C THR A 37 44.66 1.07 -2.37
N PRO A 38 45.80 0.38 -2.22
CA PRO A 38 46.95 0.57 -3.09
C PRO A 38 46.58 0.19 -4.53
N THR A 39 46.62 1.17 -5.42
CA THR A 39 46.21 1.02 -6.83
C THR A 39 47.47 1.03 -7.68
N LEU A 40 47.54 0.15 -8.65
CA LEU A 40 48.68 -0.02 -9.53
C LEU A 40 48.54 0.91 -10.74
N PHE A 41 49.59 1.72 -11.01
CA PHE A 41 49.70 2.59 -12.17
C PHE A 41 50.87 2.16 -13.02
N TYR A 42 50.71 2.22 -14.30
CA TYR A 42 51.77 2.00 -15.29
C TYR A 42 51.70 3.09 -16.35
N ASP A 43 52.83 3.72 -16.66
CA ASP A 43 52.95 4.78 -17.66
C ASP A 43 51.94 5.93 -17.44
N GLY A 44 51.75 6.32 -16.16
CA GLY A 44 50.86 7.41 -15.78
C GLY A 44 49.37 7.13 -15.83
N GLY A 45 48.98 5.90 -16.18
CA GLY A 45 47.57 5.43 -16.26
C GLY A 45 47.26 4.28 -15.33
N LEU A 46 45.97 4.10 -15.01
CA LEU A 46 45.49 2.96 -14.23
C LEU A 46 45.84 1.66 -14.97
N MET A 47 46.51 0.75 -14.30
CA MET A 47 46.90 -0.52 -14.90
C MET A 47 45.66 -1.39 -15.21
N THR A 48 45.52 -1.78 -16.47
CA THR A 48 44.49 -2.70 -16.96
C THR A 48 45.12 -3.89 -17.61
N ILE A 49 44.63 -5.09 -17.31
CA ILE A 49 45.17 -6.34 -17.88
C ILE A 49 44.36 -6.68 -19.13
N ARG A 50 45.07 -6.99 -20.26
CA ARG A 50 44.44 -7.48 -21.49
C ARG A 50 43.90 -8.89 -21.34
N GLU A 51 42.84 -9.20 -22.06
CA GLU A 51 42.32 -10.56 -22.19
C GLU A 51 43.45 -11.51 -22.71
N GLY A 52 43.62 -12.66 -22.05
CA GLY A 52 44.69 -13.62 -22.40
C GLY A 52 46.02 -13.41 -21.64
N VAL A 53 46.20 -12.31 -20.90
CA VAL A 53 47.38 -12.06 -20.08
C VAL A 53 47.09 -12.42 -18.62
N GLN A 54 47.96 -13.26 -18.05
CA GLN A 54 47.87 -13.69 -16.64
C GLN A 54 48.98 -13.03 -15.81
N ILE A 55 48.67 -12.64 -14.59
CA ILE A 55 49.69 -12.23 -13.62
C ILE A 55 50.26 -13.48 -12.96
N THR A 56 51.56 -13.67 -13.11
CA THR A 56 52.28 -14.81 -12.52
C THR A 56 53.01 -14.50 -11.23
N GLN A 57 53.36 -13.22 -11.05
CA GLN A 57 54.12 -12.77 -9.89
C GLN A 57 53.76 -11.33 -9.50
N VAL A 58 53.72 -11.04 -8.19
CA VAL A 58 53.58 -9.69 -7.64
C VAL A 58 54.54 -9.56 -6.47
N GLY A 59 55.49 -8.60 -6.55
CA GLY A 59 56.44 -8.31 -5.49
C GLY A 59 57.28 -9.51 -5.02
N GLY A 60 57.58 -10.46 -5.94
CA GLY A 60 58.31 -11.69 -5.63
C GLY A 60 57.42 -12.88 -5.18
N LEU A 61 56.13 -12.67 -4.97
CA LEU A 61 55.15 -13.74 -4.72
C LEU A 61 54.70 -14.36 -6.02
N SER A 62 54.99 -15.64 -6.22
CA SER A 62 54.49 -16.42 -7.38
C SER A 62 53.00 -16.75 -7.19
N LEU A 63 52.19 -16.42 -8.18
CA LEU A 63 50.76 -16.65 -8.19
C LEU A 63 50.42 -17.81 -9.12
N LYS A 64 49.82 -18.82 -8.58
CA LYS A 64 49.28 -19.94 -9.39
C LYS A 64 47.90 -19.56 -9.87
N ASP A 65 47.66 -19.50 -11.19
CA ASP A 65 46.38 -19.52 -11.93
C ASP A 65 45.13 -18.94 -11.26
N THR A 66 45.26 -18.21 -10.16
CA THR A 66 44.13 -17.58 -9.49
C THR A 66 43.93 -16.19 -10.04
N ASP A 67 42.78 -15.97 -10.65
CA ASP A 67 42.28 -14.66 -11.02
C ASP A 67 42.26 -13.75 -9.76
N LEU A 68 43.32 -12.99 -9.57
CA LEU A 68 43.50 -12.07 -8.43
C LEU A 68 42.33 -11.09 -8.28
N TRP A 69 41.61 -10.89 -9.35
CA TRP A 69 40.59 -9.86 -9.51
C TRP A 69 39.17 -10.39 -9.42
N LYS A 70 38.96 -11.70 -9.44
CA LYS A 70 37.64 -12.33 -9.31
C LYS A 70 37.48 -12.98 -7.97
N LEU A 71 36.28 -12.85 -7.40
CA LEU A 71 35.86 -13.70 -6.30
C LEU A 71 35.66 -15.10 -6.90
N PRO A 72 36.49 -16.09 -6.60
CA PRO A 72 36.31 -17.42 -7.19
C PRO A 72 35.02 -18.06 -6.68
N ALA A 73 34.46 -18.94 -7.51
CA ALA A 73 33.40 -19.83 -7.06
C ALA A 73 34.03 -20.90 -6.18
N PHE A 74 34.15 -20.61 -4.88
CA PHE A 74 34.73 -21.56 -3.93
C PHE A 74 33.86 -22.81 -3.84
N THR A 75 34.48 -23.97 -4.04
CA THR A 75 33.79 -25.26 -3.89
C THR A 75 33.81 -25.73 -2.44
N SER A 76 34.72 -25.19 -1.62
CA SER A 76 34.85 -25.52 -0.20
C SER A 76 35.27 -24.33 0.65
N ALA A 77 34.96 -24.37 1.95
CA ALA A 77 35.39 -23.36 2.92
C ALA A 77 36.94 -23.31 3.05
N ARG A 78 37.65 -24.42 2.78
CA ARG A 78 39.10 -24.48 2.77
C ARG A 78 39.70 -23.65 1.63
N GLU A 79 39.18 -23.81 0.42
CA GLU A 79 39.62 -23.02 -0.75
C GLU A 79 39.37 -21.53 -0.52
N GLU A 80 38.24 -21.20 0.08
CA GLU A 80 37.89 -19.82 0.43
C GLU A 80 38.92 -19.24 1.42
N HIS A 81 39.29 -20.01 2.45
CA HIS A 81 40.26 -19.56 3.43
C HIS A 81 41.68 -19.43 2.83
N GLU A 82 42.10 -20.36 1.98
CA GLU A 82 43.38 -20.26 1.25
C GLU A 82 43.44 -19.04 0.35
N TRP A 83 42.32 -18.69 -0.30
CA TRP A 83 42.21 -17.49 -1.12
C TRP A 83 42.33 -16.22 -0.27
N TRP A 84 41.67 -16.14 0.88
CA TRP A 84 41.77 -15.00 1.80
C TRP A 84 43.21 -14.79 2.28
N ASN A 85 43.91 -15.84 2.63
CA ASN A 85 45.32 -15.77 3.03
C ASN A 85 46.22 -15.27 1.89
N THR A 86 45.91 -15.65 0.67
CA THR A 86 46.63 -15.13 -0.51
C THR A 86 46.38 -13.63 -0.71
N GLN A 87 45.14 -13.18 -0.57
CA GLN A 87 44.80 -11.75 -0.66
C GLN A 87 45.53 -10.93 0.43
N GLU A 88 45.59 -11.43 1.66
CA GLU A 88 46.30 -10.77 2.76
C GLU A 88 47.80 -10.63 2.47
N ASN A 89 48.44 -11.68 1.99
CA ASN A 89 49.84 -11.66 1.64
C ASN A 89 50.15 -10.67 0.49
N LEU A 90 49.30 -10.65 -0.53
CA LEU A 90 49.42 -9.69 -1.64
C LEU A 90 49.23 -8.24 -1.19
N TYR A 91 48.22 -7.99 -0.37
CA TYR A 91 47.98 -6.65 0.17
C TYR A 91 49.19 -6.13 0.96
N ARG A 92 49.77 -6.97 1.84
CA ARG A 92 50.97 -6.62 2.62
C ARG A 92 52.18 -6.32 1.73
N GLN A 93 52.35 -7.04 0.64
CA GLN A 93 53.42 -6.81 -0.33
C GLN A 93 53.27 -5.48 -1.09
N ILE A 94 52.04 -5.11 -1.42
CA ILE A 94 51.77 -3.91 -2.24
C ILE A 94 51.68 -2.65 -1.34
N SER A 95 50.97 -2.73 -0.22
CA SER A 95 50.67 -1.58 0.64
C SER A 95 51.87 -0.91 1.32
N GLY A 96 52.96 -1.65 1.47
CA GLY A 96 54.20 -1.14 2.05
C GLY A 96 55.19 -0.48 1.07
N ASN A 97 54.94 -0.53 -0.23
CA ASN A 97 55.88 -0.13 -1.26
C ASN A 97 55.26 0.93 -2.20
N HIS A 98 56.11 1.88 -2.67
CA HIS A 98 55.71 2.85 -3.71
C HIS A 98 55.73 2.27 -5.11
N THR A 99 56.49 1.20 -5.33
CA THR A 99 56.59 0.50 -6.60
C THR A 99 56.62 -0.99 -6.36
N VAL A 100 56.01 -1.75 -7.27
CA VAL A 100 55.93 -3.22 -7.20
C VAL A 100 56.25 -3.79 -8.58
N VAL A 101 57.10 -4.83 -8.61
CA VAL A 101 57.37 -5.59 -9.81
C VAL A 101 56.26 -6.61 -10.06
N ILE A 102 55.71 -6.62 -11.24
CA ILE A 102 54.63 -7.52 -11.65
C ILE A 102 55.09 -8.33 -12.84
N GLY A 103 55.05 -9.65 -12.69
CA GLY A 103 55.34 -10.61 -13.77
C GLY A 103 54.07 -11.02 -14.49
N PHE A 104 54.12 -11.10 -15.78
CA PHE A 104 53.02 -11.46 -16.67
C PHE A 104 53.36 -12.67 -17.53
N LEU A 105 52.33 -13.42 -17.91
CA LEU A 105 52.36 -14.48 -18.91
C LEU A 105 51.27 -14.22 -19.94
N ASP A 106 51.64 -14.13 -21.22
CA ASP A 106 50.69 -14.09 -22.33
C ASP A 106 50.44 -15.52 -22.85
N SER A 107 49.30 -16.07 -22.54
CA SER A 107 48.92 -17.42 -22.95
C SER A 107 48.62 -17.52 -24.46
N THR A 108 48.59 -16.41 -25.18
CA THR A 108 48.34 -16.38 -26.65
C THR A 108 49.61 -16.42 -27.47
N GLN A 109 50.79 -16.33 -26.86
CA GLN A 109 52.09 -16.33 -27.50
C GLN A 109 52.96 -17.55 -27.16
N ASN A 110 54.08 -17.71 -27.84
CA ASN A 110 55.00 -18.82 -27.62
C ASN A 110 55.60 -18.78 -26.20
N PRO A 111 55.71 -19.90 -25.44
CA PRO A 111 56.09 -19.89 -24.02
C PRO A 111 57.47 -19.24 -23.70
N ALA A 112 58.38 -19.17 -24.65
CA ALA A 112 59.70 -18.56 -24.44
C ALA A 112 59.74 -17.02 -24.56
N GLU A 113 58.72 -16.40 -25.15
CA GLU A 113 58.64 -14.95 -25.37
C GLU A 113 57.45 -14.33 -24.64
N SER A 114 56.74 -15.13 -23.86
CA SER A 114 55.42 -14.77 -23.28
C SER A 114 55.49 -14.22 -21.88
N THR A 115 56.66 -14.20 -21.23
CA THR A 115 56.81 -13.68 -19.86
C THR A 115 57.55 -12.36 -19.86
N TRP A 116 57.00 -11.35 -19.23
CA TRP A 116 57.66 -10.05 -18.99
C TRP A 116 57.33 -9.51 -17.61
N GLU A 117 58.16 -8.61 -17.13
CA GLU A 117 57.97 -7.93 -15.87
C GLU A 117 57.82 -6.43 -16.12
N ILE A 118 56.99 -5.78 -15.35
CA ILE A 118 56.85 -4.33 -15.28
C ILE A 118 57.01 -3.85 -13.87
N VAL A 119 57.47 -2.61 -13.69
CA VAL A 119 57.44 -1.91 -12.42
C VAL A 119 56.23 -1.02 -12.43
N ALA A 120 55.24 -1.35 -11.57
CA ALA A 120 54.04 -0.56 -11.38
C ALA A 120 54.21 0.39 -10.21
N GLU A 121 53.71 1.62 -10.33
CA GLU A 121 53.62 2.58 -9.26
C GLU A 121 52.39 2.26 -8.39
N VAL A 122 52.50 2.45 -7.10
CA VAL A 122 51.44 2.23 -6.10
C VAL A 122 50.99 3.56 -5.53
N ASP A 123 49.77 3.95 -5.78
CA ASP A 123 49.16 5.17 -5.26
C ASP A 123 47.68 4.95 -4.90
N ALA A 124 47.06 5.94 -4.28
CA ALA A 124 45.65 5.91 -3.93
C ALA A 124 44.73 6.02 -5.16
N MET A 125 43.61 5.32 -5.13
CA MET A 125 42.63 5.37 -6.24
C MET A 125 42.02 6.78 -6.37
N PRO A 126 42.03 7.39 -7.57
CA PRO A 126 41.45 8.71 -7.80
C PRO A 126 39.95 8.73 -7.51
N VAL A 127 39.47 9.80 -6.84
CA VAL A 127 38.04 9.98 -6.48
C VAL A 127 37.13 9.87 -7.70
N ARG A 128 37.57 10.38 -8.88
CA ARG A 128 36.83 10.28 -10.12
C ARG A 128 36.58 8.82 -10.52
N GLU A 129 37.55 7.95 -10.33
CA GLU A 129 37.46 6.54 -10.66
C GLU A 129 36.55 5.79 -9.68
N ILE A 130 36.60 6.13 -8.39
CA ILE A 130 35.66 5.64 -7.39
C ILE A 130 34.22 6.03 -7.74
N ALA A 131 33.99 7.30 -8.07
CA ALA A 131 32.66 7.78 -8.45
C ALA A 131 32.13 7.09 -9.71
N LYS A 132 32.96 6.82 -10.71
CA LYS A 132 32.59 6.09 -11.91
C LYS A 132 32.17 4.64 -11.62
N ARG A 133 32.82 3.99 -10.66
CA ARG A 133 32.58 2.58 -10.31
C ARG A 133 31.39 2.40 -9.36
N LEU A 134 31.31 3.22 -8.31
CA LEU A 134 30.30 3.06 -7.26
C LEU A 134 29.09 3.98 -7.45
N GLY A 135 29.22 5.07 -8.21
CA GLY A 135 28.19 6.11 -8.28
C GLY A 135 26.82 5.58 -8.65
N LEU A 136 26.75 4.72 -9.67
CA LEU A 136 25.49 4.13 -10.11
C LEU A 136 24.84 3.25 -9.03
N ILE A 137 25.63 2.38 -8.40
CA ILE A 137 25.13 1.47 -7.34
C ILE A 137 24.62 2.27 -6.15
N TYR A 138 25.33 3.34 -5.78
CA TYR A 138 24.96 4.18 -4.63
C TYR A 138 23.71 5.04 -4.92
N ILE A 139 23.56 5.52 -6.17
CA ILE A 139 22.31 6.17 -6.61
C ILE A 139 21.14 5.20 -6.51
N VAL A 140 21.31 3.98 -7.00
CA VAL A 140 20.25 2.94 -6.91
C VAL A 140 19.93 2.61 -5.45
N ALA A 141 20.93 2.44 -4.60
CA ALA A 141 20.72 2.20 -3.16
C ALA A 141 19.97 3.37 -2.48
N ALA A 142 20.29 4.61 -2.85
CA ALA A 142 19.55 5.78 -2.34
C ALA A 142 18.08 5.78 -2.78
N ILE A 143 17.76 5.35 -4.00
CA ILE A 143 16.39 5.17 -4.48
C ILE A 143 15.66 4.11 -3.65
N TYR A 144 16.32 2.99 -3.31
CA TYR A 144 15.74 1.97 -2.44
C TYR A 144 15.46 2.48 -1.02
N ILE A 145 16.35 3.29 -0.46
CA ILE A 145 16.15 3.95 0.84
C ILE A 145 14.93 4.87 0.78
N PHE A 146 14.85 5.72 -0.25
CA PHE A 146 13.72 6.63 -0.44
C PHE A 146 12.39 5.86 -0.61
N ALA A 147 12.38 4.81 -1.43
CA ALA A 147 11.23 3.94 -1.62
C ALA A 147 10.80 3.25 -0.31
N SER A 148 11.77 2.78 0.50
CA SER A 148 11.49 2.18 1.82
C SER A 148 10.80 3.16 2.77
N ILE A 149 11.30 4.39 2.85
CA ILE A 149 10.69 5.46 3.66
C ILE A 149 9.28 5.79 3.15
N SER A 150 9.13 5.95 1.83
CA SER A 150 7.84 6.25 1.20
C SER A 150 6.80 5.17 1.51
N VAL A 151 7.15 3.90 1.35
CA VAL A 151 6.26 2.77 1.68
C VAL A 151 5.86 2.80 3.16
N LEU A 152 6.80 3.04 4.06
CA LEU A 152 6.52 3.05 5.50
C LEU A 152 5.62 4.23 5.92
N LEU A 153 5.71 5.37 5.23
CA LEU A 153 4.87 6.54 5.47
C LEU A 153 3.42 6.34 4.98
N HIS A 154 3.24 5.69 3.83
CA HIS A 154 1.94 5.61 3.16
C HIS A 154 1.19 4.30 3.40
N HIS A 155 1.88 3.24 3.83
CA HIS A 155 1.30 1.90 3.99
C HIS A 155 1.47 1.37 5.42
N GLU A 156 0.44 1.52 6.23
CA GLU A 156 0.45 1.13 7.66
C GLU A 156 0.28 -0.38 7.92
N LYS A 157 -0.09 -1.16 6.89
CA LYS A 157 -0.36 -2.60 7.02
C LYS A 157 0.94 -3.41 7.03
N THR A 158 0.85 -4.66 7.51
CA THR A 158 1.97 -5.60 7.60
C THR A 158 2.73 -5.75 6.28
N ALA A 159 2.04 -5.77 5.14
CA ALA A 159 2.66 -5.86 3.82
C ALA A 159 3.56 -4.63 3.51
N GLY A 160 3.16 -3.42 3.92
CA GLY A 160 3.96 -2.22 3.79
C GLY A 160 5.26 -2.30 4.58
N PHE A 161 5.21 -2.71 5.86
CA PHE A 161 6.42 -2.90 6.67
C PHE A 161 7.37 -3.94 6.07
N ILE A 162 6.85 -5.11 5.65
CA ILE A 162 7.66 -6.16 5.05
C ILE A 162 8.34 -5.65 3.77
N SER A 163 7.62 -4.89 2.93
CA SER A 163 8.17 -4.28 1.72
C SER A 163 9.24 -3.24 2.03
N ALA A 164 9.02 -2.37 3.03
CA ALA A 164 10.00 -1.38 3.46
C ALA A 164 11.27 -2.04 4.02
N PHE A 165 11.12 -3.12 4.78
CA PHE A 165 12.24 -3.91 5.30
C PHE A 165 13.04 -4.57 4.17
N PHE A 166 12.36 -5.15 3.18
CA PHE A 166 13.00 -5.69 1.98
C PHE A 166 13.79 -4.62 1.23
N LEU A 167 13.19 -3.47 0.98
CA LEU A 167 13.84 -2.37 0.24
C LEU A 167 15.07 -1.84 0.98
N SER A 168 14.99 -1.62 2.30
CA SER A 168 16.13 -1.15 3.10
C SER A 168 17.25 -2.19 3.18
N SER A 169 16.92 -3.48 3.30
CA SER A 169 17.92 -4.55 3.27
C SER A 169 18.60 -4.67 1.90
N THR A 170 17.86 -4.43 0.81
CA THR A 170 18.42 -4.39 -0.55
C THR A 170 19.37 -3.22 -0.74
N ALA A 171 19.07 -2.05 -0.17
CA ALA A 171 20.01 -0.92 -0.18
C ALA A 171 21.32 -1.28 0.52
N LEU A 172 21.25 -1.87 1.72
CA LEU A 172 22.42 -2.32 2.46
C LEU A 172 23.23 -3.38 1.70
N TYR A 173 22.54 -4.33 1.07
CA TYR A 173 23.14 -5.31 0.19
C TYR A 173 23.92 -4.67 -0.95
N LEU A 174 23.34 -3.71 -1.68
CA LEU A 174 23.96 -3.05 -2.82
C LEU A 174 25.21 -2.26 -2.41
N VAL A 175 25.14 -1.51 -1.29
CA VAL A 175 26.29 -0.71 -0.84
C VAL A 175 27.44 -1.56 -0.31
N SER A 176 27.18 -2.76 0.21
CA SER A 176 28.21 -3.67 0.70
C SER A 176 28.89 -4.45 -0.43
N VAL A 177 28.15 -4.85 -1.46
CA VAL A 177 28.69 -5.63 -2.59
C VAL A 177 29.45 -4.76 -3.60
N GLY A 178 29.06 -3.50 -3.76
CA GLY A 178 29.63 -2.59 -4.76
C GLY A 178 31.14 -2.50 -4.72
N PRO A 179 31.78 -2.17 -3.58
CA PRO A 179 33.24 -2.10 -3.46
C PRO A 179 33.94 -3.43 -3.76
N VAL A 180 33.33 -4.54 -3.33
CA VAL A 180 33.90 -5.89 -3.50
C VAL A 180 33.98 -6.30 -4.97
N VAL A 181 32.95 -5.99 -5.76
CA VAL A 181 32.88 -6.41 -7.19
C VAL A 181 33.61 -5.47 -8.10
N HIS A 182 33.66 -4.17 -7.77
CA HIS A 182 34.35 -3.15 -8.59
C HIS A 182 35.84 -2.99 -8.28
N ARG A 183 36.41 -3.89 -7.50
CA ARG A 183 37.85 -3.89 -7.25
C ARG A 183 38.60 -4.23 -8.55
N HIS A 184 39.61 -3.45 -8.85
CA HIS A 184 40.67 -3.81 -9.82
C HIS A 184 42.04 -3.91 -9.13
N VAL A 185 42.00 -3.93 -7.79
CA VAL A 185 43.19 -3.98 -6.94
C VAL A 185 42.82 -4.70 -5.64
N ILE A 186 43.81 -5.16 -4.96
CA ILE A 186 43.68 -5.91 -3.71
C ILE A 186 43.24 -4.94 -2.61
N LEU A 187 41.98 -5.03 -2.21
CA LEU A 187 41.43 -4.30 -1.06
C LEU A 187 42.13 -4.75 0.23
N ASP A 188 42.15 -3.86 1.23
CA ASP A 188 42.47 -4.28 2.59
C ASP A 188 41.63 -5.52 2.95
N PRO A 189 42.25 -6.66 3.28
CA PRO A 189 41.54 -7.93 3.48
C PRO A 189 40.55 -7.88 4.63
N ASP A 190 40.87 -7.18 5.73
CA ASP A 190 39.99 -7.07 6.88
C ASP A 190 38.74 -6.25 6.51
N LEU A 191 38.93 -5.16 5.78
CA LEU A 191 37.85 -4.30 5.31
C LEU A 191 36.99 -5.00 4.27
N MET A 192 37.61 -5.75 3.35
CA MET A 192 36.91 -6.56 2.36
C MET A 192 36.09 -7.66 3.03
N LYS A 193 36.65 -8.39 4.01
CA LYS A 193 35.94 -9.40 4.77
C LYS A 193 34.74 -8.82 5.48
N MET A 194 34.90 -7.68 6.13
CA MET A 194 33.81 -6.99 6.80
C MET A 194 32.69 -6.60 5.80
N LEU A 195 33.01 -6.11 4.60
CA LEU A 195 32.01 -5.80 3.57
C LEU A 195 31.27 -7.06 3.10
N VAL A 196 31.96 -8.19 2.97
CA VAL A 196 31.36 -9.49 2.64
C VAL A 196 30.48 -10.00 3.78
N ASP A 197 30.89 -9.84 5.03
CA ASP A 197 30.09 -10.20 6.20
C ASP A 197 28.78 -9.38 6.26
N VAL A 198 28.88 -8.06 6.02
CA VAL A 198 27.70 -7.18 5.94
C VAL A 198 26.78 -7.58 4.78
N PHE A 199 27.34 -7.95 3.63
CA PHE A 199 26.59 -8.48 2.49
C PHE A 199 25.76 -9.73 2.90
N PHE A 200 26.34 -10.68 3.61
CA PHE A 200 25.63 -11.86 4.10
C PHE A 200 24.55 -11.50 5.14
N ILE A 201 24.84 -10.60 6.07
CA ILE A 201 23.86 -10.10 7.04
C ILE A 201 22.69 -9.41 6.30
N ALA A 202 22.98 -8.55 5.32
CA ALA A 202 21.96 -7.91 4.53
C ALA A 202 21.12 -8.89 3.71
N SER A 203 21.73 -9.99 3.21
CA SER A 203 21.04 -11.03 2.46
C SER A 203 19.97 -11.74 3.28
N THR A 204 20.08 -11.80 4.62
CA THR A 204 19.04 -12.35 5.50
C THR A 204 17.74 -11.56 5.40
N GLY A 205 17.82 -10.26 5.14
CA GLY A 205 16.66 -9.38 4.94
C GLY A 205 15.92 -9.65 3.62
N GLN A 206 16.60 -10.25 2.62
CA GLN A 206 15.97 -10.57 1.33
C GLN A 206 14.87 -11.62 1.45
N ILE A 207 14.89 -12.44 2.51
CA ILE A 207 13.84 -13.42 2.79
C ILE A 207 12.47 -12.76 3.01
N SER A 208 12.45 -11.46 3.33
CA SER A 208 11.21 -10.71 3.52
C SER A 208 10.34 -10.68 2.27
N ILE A 209 10.92 -10.88 1.07
CA ILE A 209 10.12 -10.98 -0.17
C ILE A 209 9.28 -12.27 -0.21
N VAL A 210 9.76 -13.36 0.39
CA VAL A 210 8.98 -14.60 0.56
C VAL A 210 7.84 -14.36 1.54
N HIS A 211 8.12 -13.67 2.65
CA HIS A 211 7.09 -13.29 3.61
C HIS A 211 6.06 -12.36 2.96
N PHE A 212 6.50 -11.40 2.13
CA PHE A 212 5.59 -10.56 1.33
C PHE A 212 4.68 -11.41 0.44
N ALA A 213 5.21 -12.36 -0.32
CA ALA A 213 4.42 -13.24 -1.17
C ALA A 213 3.39 -14.08 -0.40
N MET A 214 3.64 -14.35 0.90
CA MET A 214 2.70 -15.07 1.77
C MET A 214 1.62 -14.18 2.39
N VAL A 215 1.84 -12.87 2.47
CA VAL A 215 0.91 -11.89 3.05
C VAL A 215 0.16 -11.10 1.98
N PHE A 216 0.72 -10.99 0.80
CA PHE A 216 0.16 -10.21 -0.31
C PHE A 216 -0.71 -11.08 -1.25
N PRO A 217 -1.88 -10.59 -1.70
CA PRO A 217 -2.58 -9.38 -1.27
C PRO A 217 -3.35 -9.58 0.03
N GLU A 218 -3.58 -10.82 0.42
CA GLU A 218 -4.23 -11.24 1.66
C GLU A 218 -3.38 -12.28 2.38
N LYS A 219 -3.38 -12.21 3.70
CA LYS A 219 -2.64 -13.16 4.54
C LYS A 219 -3.22 -14.56 4.35
N LYS A 220 -2.35 -15.51 4.04
CA LYS A 220 -2.75 -16.90 3.78
C LYS A 220 -3.16 -17.62 5.07
N ARG A 221 -4.20 -18.46 5.00
CA ARG A 221 -4.79 -19.17 6.15
C ARG A 221 -3.77 -19.96 6.99
N PHE A 222 -2.81 -20.61 6.34
CA PHE A 222 -1.79 -21.36 7.08
C PHE A 222 -0.88 -20.44 7.92
N LEU A 223 -0.66 -19.20 7.48
CA LEU A 223 0.13 -18.21 8.24
C LEU A 223 -0.68 -17.61 9.40
N GLU A 224 -2.01 -17.59 9.29
CA GLU A 224 -2.91 -17.22 10.39
C GLU A 224 -2.93 -18.30 11.48
N GLN A 225 -2.97 -19.57 11.07
CA GLN A 225 -2.96 -20.71 11.97
C GLN A 225 -1.62 -20.94 12.64
N SER A 226 -0.51 -20.58 11.98
CA SER A 226 0.86 -20.80 12.45
C SER A 226 1.72 -19.54 12.28
N PRO A 227 1.52 -18.50 13.10
CA PRO A 227 2.25 -17.23 12.96
C PRO A 227 3.76 -17.36 13.14
N GLY A 228 4.23 -18.39 13.85
CA GLY A 228 5.64 -18.72 14.01
C GLY A 228 6.34 -19.16 12.72
N LEU A 229 5.60 -19.56 11.69
CA LEU A 229 6.18 -19.99 10.41
C LEU A 229 6.94 -18.85 9.72
N ALA A 230 6.42 -17.62 9.79
CA ALA A 230 7.11 -16.45 9.26
C ALA A 230 8.45 -16.20 9.97
N ALA A 231 8.48 -16.35 11.30
CA ALA A 231 9.72 -16.26 12.07
C ALA A 231 10.71 -17.37 11.67
N GLY A 232 10.22 -18.57 11.38
CA GLY A 232 11.02 -19.69 10.89
C GLY A 232 11.82 -19.36 9.62
N PHE A 233 11.24 -18.62 8.69
CA PHE A 233 11.96 -18.17 7.48
C PHE A 233 13.18 -17.31 7.82
N TYR A 234 13.01 -16.33 8.71
CA TYR A 234 14.11 -15.46 9.12
C TYR A 234 15.16 -16.22 9.94
N LEU A 235 14.74 -17.06 10.88
CA LEU A 235 15.64 -17.88 11.69
C LEU A 235 16.49 -18.82 10.82
N TYR A 236 15.89 -19.43 9.80
CA TYR A 236 16.61 -20.26 8.86
C TYR A 236 17.65 -19.46 8.06
N SER A 237 17.28 -18.27 7.56
CA SER A 237 18.21 -17.40 6.84
C SER A 237 19.37 -16.93 7.73
N ILE A 238 19.08 -16.56 8.98
CA ILE A 238 20.09 -16.21 9.99
C ILE A 238 21.02 -17.42 10.25
N PHE A 239 20.48 -18.62 10.37
CA PHE A 239 21.27 -19.84 10.58
C PHE A 239 22.26 -20.08 9.43
N ILE A 240 21.81 -19.99 8.17
CA ILE A 240 22.69 -20.14 7.00
C ILE A 240 23.78 -19.06 6.99
N SER A 241 23.42 -17.80 7.26
CA SER A 241 24.40 -16.72 7.34
C SER A 241 25.42 -16.95 8.47
N THR A 242 24.97 -17.47 9.61
CA THR A 242 25.87 -17.82 10.72
C THR A 242 26.83 -18.94 10.35
N LEU A 243 26.37 -19.98 9.64
CA LEU A 243 27.23 -21.05 9.15
C LEU A 243 28.31 -20.55 8.18
N TYR A 244 27.96 -19.58 7.33
CA TYR A 244 28.92 -18.92 6.45
C TYR A 244 29.94 -18.11 7.23
N LEU A 245 29.49 -17.19 8.11
CA LEU A 245 30.34 -16.33 8.91
C LEU A 245 31.28 -17.11 9.84
N SER A 246 30.87 -18.31 10.28
CA SER A 246 31.71 -19.23 11.07
C SER A 246 32.63 -20.09 10.22
N GLY A 247 32.63 -19.96 8.89
CA GLY A 247 33.49 -20.70 7.98
C GLY A 247 33.10 -22.17 7.77
N HIS A 248 31.89 -22.59 8.15
CA HIS A 248 31.43 -23.98 7.97
C HIS A 248 30.93 -24.26 6.54
N ILE A 249 30.47 -23.23 5.83
CA ILE A 249 30.01 -23.33 4.44
C ILE A 249 30.67 -22.25 3.58
N SER A 250 30.87 -22.55 2.30
CA SER A 250 31.40 -21.59 1.31
C SER A 250 30.29 -20.79 0.63
N LEU A 251 30.67 -19.71 -0.07
CA LEU A 251 29.75 -18.90 -0.86
C LEU A 251 28.96 -19.74 -1.87
N ALA A 252 29.61 -20.67 -2.56
CA ALA A 252 28.96 -21.54 -3.56
C ALA A 252 27.86 -22.42 -2.95
N THR A 253 28.03 -22.87 -1.69
CA THR A 253 27.04 -23.70 -1.00
C THR A 253 25.79 -22.92 -0.59
N THR A 254 25.80 -21.57 -0.66
CA THR A 254 24.62 -20.74 -0.39
C THR A 254 23.67 -20.63 -1.59
N LEU A 255 24.12 -20.92 -2.80
CA LEU A 255 23.31 -20.83 -4.03
C LEU A 255 22.04 -21.71 -4.01
N PRO A 256 22.07 -22.98 -3.61
CA PRO A 256 20.87 -23.82 -3.53
C PRO A 256 19.79 -23.22 -2.61
N PHE A 257 20.20 -22.53 -1.53
CA PHE A 257 19.27 -21.89 -0.61
C PHE A 257 18.57 -20.70 -1.27
N LEU A 258 19.28 -19.93 -2.11
CA LEU A 258 18.68 -18.84 -2.89
C LEU A 258 17.61 -19.40 -3.85
N VAL A 259 17.92 -20.46 -4.57
CA VAL A 259 16.97 -21.13 -5.48
C VAL A 259 15.73 -21.61 -4.72
N PHE A 260 15.92 -22.23 -3.56
CA PHE A 260 14.83 -22.66 -2.69
C PHE A 260 13.89 -21.50 -2.31
N TRP A 261 14.42 -20.33 -1.96
CA TRP A 261 13.63 -19.16 -1.61
C TRP A 261 12.86 -18.59 -2.81
N ILE A 262 13.45 -18.61 -4.00
CA ILE A 262 12.76 -18.17 -5.24
C ILE A 262 11.59 -19.11 -5.55
N ILE A 263 11.76 -20.42 -5.37
CA ILE A 263 10.68 -21.40 -5.53
C ILE A 263 9.55 -21.12 -4.53
N LEU A 264 9.88 -20.91 -3.26
CA LEU A 264 8.89 -20.68 -2.21
C LEU A 264 8.13 -19.37 -2.42
N MET A 265 8.81 -18.29 -2.83
CA MET A 265 8.19 -17.04 -3.25
C MET A 265 7.23 -17.25 -4.41
N SER A 266 7.67 -18.00 -5.43
CA SER A 266 6.86 -18.31 -6.62
C SER A 266 5.58 -19.06 -6.26
N LEU A 267 5.68 -20.07 -5.41
CA LEU A 267 4.51 -20.81 -4.90
C LEU A 267 3.54 -19.88 -4.15
N GLY A 268 4.05 -18.93 -3.38
CA GLY A 268 3.23 -17.93 -2.69
C GLY A 268 2.39 -17.07 -3.65
N PHE A 269 3.01 -16.56 -4.72
CA PHE A 269 2.32 -15.76 -5.75
C PHE A 269 1.34 -16.58 -6.59
N ILE A 270 1.73 -17.80 -7.02
CA ILE A 270 0.86 -18.71 -7.76
C ILE A 270 -0.39 -19.03 -6.94
N HIS A 271 -0.22 -19.36 -5.66
CA HIS A 271 -1.34 -19.62 -4.76
C HIS A 271 -2.29 -18.41 -4.66
N SER A 272 -1.74 -17.19 -4.56
CA SER A 272 -2.55 -15.96 -4.56
C SER A 272 -3.33 -15.78 -5.86
N MET A 273 -2.72 -16.05 -7.02
CA MET A 273 -3.40 -15.96 -8.33
C MET A 273 -4.55 -16.95 -8.48
N ILE A 274 -4.45 -18.13 -7.86
CA ILE A 274 -5.51 -19.16 -7.90
C ILE A 274 -6.69 -18.76 -7.00
N GLN A 275 -6.41 -18.22 -5.81
CA GLN A 275 -7.47 -17.92 -4.82
C GLN A 275 -8.29 -16.67 -5.16
N ILE A 276 -7.69 -15.66 -5.76
CA ILE A 276 -8.35 -14.39 -6.03
C ILE A 276 -9.23 -14.50 -7.27
N ARG A 277 -10.47 -14.06 -7.14
CA ARG A 277 -11.45 -14.03 -8.25
C ARG A 277 -11.42 -12.72 -9.03
N ASP A 278 -10.98 -11.64 -8.41
CA ASP A 278 -10.93 -10.32 -9.04
C ASP A 278 -9.83 -10.27 -10.11
N GLU A 279 -10.19 -10.00 -11.35
CA GLU A 279 -9.27 -9.99 -12.50
C GLU A 279 -8.26 -8.82 -12.45
N PHE A 280 -8.65 -7.68 -11.85
CA PHE A 280 -7.74 -6.56 -11.67
C PHE A 280 -6.61 -6.95 -10.71
N MET A 281 -6.95 -7.54 -9.56
CA MET A 281 -5.96 -8.01 -8.58
C MET A 281 -5.10 -9.13 -9.14
N LYS A 282 -5.64 -10.08 -9.90
CA LYS A 282 -4.85 -11.12 -10.58
C LYS A 282 -3.81 -10.51 -11.52
N LYS A 283 -4.20 -9.50 -12.29
CA LYS A 283 -3.27 -8.79 -13.19
C LYS A 283 -2.13 -8.15 -12.41
N GLN A 284 -2.42 -7.50 -11.27
CA GLN A 284 -1.41 -6.85 -10.43
C GLN A 284 -0.45 -7.88 -9.80
N ILE A 285 -0.98 -8.97 -9.24
CA ILE A 285 -0.16 -10.05 -8.69
C ILE A 285 0.77 -10.62 -9.76
N ARG A 286 0.26 -10.86 -10.96
CA ARG A 286 1.06 -11.36 -12.09
C ARG A 286 2.16 -10.38 -12.47
N THR A 287 1.88 -9.09 -12.55
CA THR A 287 2.89 -8.06 -12.88
C THR A 287 3.99 -8.00 -11.84
N THR A 288 3.63 -7.98 -10.54
CA THR A 288 4.61 -8.00 -9.43
C THR A 288 5.46 -9.28 -9.47
N PHE A 289 4.82 -10.43 -9.66
CA PHE A 289 5.49 -11.72 -9.72
C PHE A 289 6.48 -11.81 -10.88
N VAL A 290 6.09 -11.38 -12.09
CA VAL A 290 6.96 -11.36 -13.26
C VAL A 290 8.15 -10.43 -13.04
N ALA A 291 7.94 -9.23 -12.48
CA ALA A 291 9.03 -8.30 -12.16
C ALA A 291 10.04 -8.92 -11.18
N LEU A 292 9.56 -9.58 -10.11
CA LEU A 292 10.39 -10.27 -9.13
C LEU A 292 11.18 -11.44 -9.76
N LEU A 293 10.54 -12.23 -10.60
CA LEU A 293 11.20 -13.35 -11.30
C LEU A 293 12.29 -12.87 -12.26
N LEU A 294 12.03 -11.81 -13.02
CA LEU A 294 13.02 -11.24 -13.93
C LEU A 294 14.26 -10.75 -13.17
N VAL A 295 14.07 -10.04 -12.06
CA VAL A 295 15.20 -9.58 -11.23
C VAL A 295 15.94 -10.76 -10.61
N ALA A 296 15.24 -11.78 -10.12
CA ALA A 296 15.86 -12.98 -9.57
C ALA A 296 16.65 -13.76 -10.63
N ALA A 297 16.10 -13.94 -11.84
CA ALA A 297 16.77 -14.59 -12.94
C ALA A 297 18.04 -13.83 -13.36
N PHE A 298 17.94 -12.50 -13.48
CA PHE A 298 19.11 -11.67 -13.81
C PHE A 298 20.17 -11.74 -12.72
N PHE A 299 19.78 -11.78 -11.44
CA PHE A 299 20.70 -11.97 -10.32
C PHE A 299 21.42 -13.32 -10.40
N ILE A 300 20.71 -14.41 -10.65
CA ILE A 300 21.32 -15.75 -10.81
C ILE A 300 22.32 -15.73 -11.95
N VAL A 301 21.95 -15.18 -13.11
CA VAL A 301 22.85 -15.08 -14.28
C VAL A 301 24.10 -14.27 -13.91
N SER A 302 23.95 -13.15 -13.18
CA SER A 302 25.09 -12.31 -12.79
C SER A 302 26.04 -12.98 -11.81
N VAL A 303 25.56 -13.94 -11.00
CA VAL A 303 26.38 -14.69 -10.02
C VAL A 303 27.01 -15.93 -10.64
N VAL A 304 26.29 -16.62 -11.52
CA VAL A 304 26.73 -17.93 -12.05
C VAL A 304 27.64 -17.79 -13.26
N MET A 305 27.44 -16.77 -14.10
CA MET A 305 28.25 -16.59 -15.30
C MET A 305 29.61 -15.95 -14.98
N PRO A 306 30.74 -16.59 -15.34
CA PRO A 306 32.06 -15.99 -15.27
C PRO A 306 32.21 -14.93 -16.37
N TRP A 307 31.91 -13.68 -16.04
CA TRP A 307 32.05 -12.59 -16.98
C TRP A 307 33.41 -11.91 -16.79
N PRO A 308 34.10 -11.55 -17.90
CA PRO A 308 35.41 -10.87 -17.82
C PRO A 308 35.35 -9.49 -17.14
N GLU A 309 34.15 -8.89 -17.06
CA GLU A 309 33.94 -7.55 -16.53
C GLU A 309 32.85 -7.55 -15.43
N GLY A 310 33.10 -8.22 -14.30
CA GLY A 310 32.14 -8.34 -13.19
C GLY A 310 31.48 -7.04 -12.71
N GLY A 311 32.21 -5.91 -12.80
CA GLY A 311 31.69 -4.60 -12.42
C GLY A 311 30.55 -4.09 -13.31
N ARG A 312 30.56 -4.37 -14.61
CA ARG A 312 29.46 -3.98 -15.52
C ARG A 312 28.17 -4.74 -15.22
N LEU A 313 28.27 -6.01 -14.88
CA LEU A 313 27.11 -6.82 -14.53
C LEU A 313 26.43 -6.37 -13.25
N VAL A 314 27.20 -6.02 -12.21
CA VAL A 314 26.61 -5.50 -10.96
C VAL A 314 25.92 -4.17 -11.21
N ASN A 315 26.49 -3.30 -12.04
CA ASN A 315 25.84 -2.07 -12.45
C ASN A 315 24.53 -2.34 -13.21
N ASN A 316 24.54 -3.29 -14.15
CA ASN A 316 23.33 -3.68 -14.88
C ASN A 316 22.31 -4.32 -13.95
N TYR A 317 22.73 -5.17 -12.99
CA TYR A 317 21.85 -5.71 -11.96
C TYR A 317 21.23 -4.59 -11.11
N ALA A 318 22.03 -3.63 -10.65
CA ALA A 318 21.54 -2.50 -9.89
C ALA A 318 20.49 -1.70 -10.67
N LEU A 319 20.73 -1.38 -11.94
CA LEU A 319 19.74 -0.72 -12.80
C LEU A 319 18.47 -1.55 -12.98
N PHE A 320 18.63 -2.83 -13.29
CA PHE A 320 17.48 -3.72 -13.51
C PHE A 320 16.66 -3.91 -12.23
N SER A 321 17.33 -3.94 -11.08
CA SER A 321 16.68 -4.06 -9.78
C SER A 321 15.77 -2.87 -9.45
N LEU A 322 15.93 -1.71 -10.10
CA LEU A 322 15.01 -0.55 -9.93
C LEU A 322 13.56 -0.86 -10.29
N MET A 323 13.30 -1.92 -11.05
CA MET A 323 11.94 -2.39 -11.28
C MET A 323 11.25 -2.86 -9.97
N LEU A 324 12.01 -3.31 -8.97
CA LEU A 324 11.46 -3.84 -7.71
C LEU A 324 10.74 -2.80 -6.85
N PRO A 325 11.38 -1.67 -6.45
CA PRO A 325 10.68 -0.67 -5.65
C PRO A 325 9.45 -0.14 -6.37
N PHE A 326 9.52 0.08 -7.68
CA PHE A 326 8.38 0.52 -8.48
C PHE A 326 7.25 -0.52 -8.48
N ALA A 327 7.56 -1.80 -8.74
CA ALA A 327 6.56 -2.88 -8.72
C ALA A 327 5.92 -3.06 -7.34
N LEU A 328 6.70 -2.96 -6.25
CA LEU A 328 6.19 -3.09 -4.89
C LEU A 328 5.28 -1.92 -4.49
N ILE A 329 5.70 -0.67 -4.76
CA ILE A 329 4.89 0.52 -4.46
C ILE A 329 3.58 0.45 -5.24
N LEU A 330 3.63 0.20 -6.56
CA LEU A 330 2.43 0.08 -7.38
C LEU A 330 1.49 -1.03 -6.89
N SER A 331 2.03 -2.17 -6.45
CA SER A 331 1.25 -3.27 -5.91
C SER A 331 0.55 -2.91 -4.60
N LEU A 332 1.22 -2.18 -3.72
CA LEU A 332 0.67 -1.73 -2.45
C LEU A 332 -0.42 -0.65 -2.64
N ASP A 333 -0.21 0.30 -3.55
CA ASP A 333 -1.20 1.32 -3.89
C ASP A 333 -2.46 0.70 -4.50
N ASN A 334 -2.30 -0.26 -5.42
CA ASN A 334 -3.42 -0.99 -6.00
C ASN A 334 -4.16 -1.85 -4.95
N LEU A 335 -3.45 -2.43 -3.99
CA LEU A 335 -4.05 -3.15 -2.87
C LEU A 335 -4.89 -2.21 -2.00
N ARG A 336 -4.41 -1.01 -1.73
CA ARG A 336 -5.16 0.02 -1.00
C ARG A 336 -6.44 0.38 -1.74
N LEU A 337 -6.36 0.72 -3.03
CA LEU A 337 -7.52 1.04 -3.87
C LEU A 337 -8.54 -0.12 -3.92
N TYR A 338 -8.08 -1.35 -3.98
CA TYR A 338 -8.94 -2.54 -3.93
C TYR A 338 -9.69 -2.65 -2.60
N HIS A 339 -9.00 -2.49 -1.46
CA HIS A 339 -9.64 -2.50 -0.15
C HIS A 339 -10.65 -1.36 0.03
N ASP A 340 -10.33 -0.17 -0.48
CA ASP A 340 -11.24 0.98 -0.42
C ASP A 340 -12.52 0.71 -1.22
N ARG A 341 -12.41 0.11 -2.41
CA ARG A 341 -13.57 -0.35 -3.20
C ARG A 341 -14.41 -1.38 -2.46
N LEU A 342 -13.76 -2.42 -1.90
CA LEU A 342 -14.47 -3.44 -1.13
C LEU A 342 -15.19 -2.86 0.09
N SER A 343 -14.58 -1.92 0.79
CA SER A 343 -15.21 -1.26 1.93
C SER A 343 -16.43 -0.43 1.52
N LEU A 344 -16.36 0.28 0.41
CA LEU A 344 -17.49 1.03 -0.15
C LEU A 344 -18.62 0.11 -0.57
N GLU A 345 -18.33 -0.99 -1.27
CA GLU A 345 -19.34 -1.99 -1.64
C GLU A 345 -19.99 -2.65 -0.40
N PHE A 346 -19.18 -2.99 0.60
CA PHE A 346 -19.66 -3.57 1.85
C PHE A 346 -20.58 -2.61 2.59
N ASN A 347 -20.18 -1.34 2.75
CA ASN A 347 -20.98 -0.31 3.40
C ASN A 347 -22.31 -0.08 2.64
N SER A 348 -22.24 -0.06 1.30
CA SER A 348 -23.46 0.06 0.46
C SER A 348 -24.40 -1.12 0.65
N ARG A 349 -23.89 -2.37 0.72
CA ARG A 349 -24.71 -3.57 0.99
C ARG A 349 -25.34 -3.52 2.38
N GLN A 350 -24.57 -3.18 3.41
CA GLN A 350 -25.11 -3.04 4.77
C GLN A 350 -26.22 -2.00 4.85
N GLU A 351 -26.05 -0.87 4.16
CA GLU A 351 -27.07 0.17 4.13
C GLU A 351 -28.33 -0.29 3.38
N LYS A 352 -28.19 -1.00 2.25
CA LYS A 352 -29.33 -1.61 1.55
C LYS A 352 -30.08 -2.60 2.46
N GLU A 353 -29.38 -3.43 3.24
CA GLU A 353 -29.98 -4.35 4.21
C GLU A 353 -30.66 -3.62 5.38
N ARG A 354 -30.09 -2.49 5.84
CA ARG A 354 -30.70 -1.65 6.88
C ARG A 354 -32.02 -1.07 6.39
N ILE A 355 -32.01 -0.49 5.20
CA ILE A 355 -33.20 0.08 4.57
C ILE A 355 -34.26 -1.01 4.32
N HIS A 356 -33.83 -2.21 3.90
CA HIS A 356 -34.76 -3.32 3.71
C HIS A 356 -35.45 -3.74 5.00
N ARG A 357 -34.73 -3.81 6.12
CA ARG A 357 -35.33 -4.10 7.44
C ARG A 357 -36.28 -3.01 7.88
N GLU A 358 -35.91 -1.72 7.74
CA GLU A 358 -36.77 -0.59 8.09
C GLU A 358 -38.06 -0.60 7.26
N LEU A 359 -37.95 -0.93 5.97
CA LEU A 359 -39.10 -1.11 5.07
C LEU A 359 -40.01 -2.25 5.53
N HIS A 360 -39.44 -3.42 5.80
CA HIS A 360 -40.17 -4.61 6.21
C HIS A 360 -40.97 -4.33 7.52
N ASP A 361 -40.35 -3.74 8.52
CA ASP A 361 -40.98 -3.43 9.79
C ASP A 361 -42.09 -2.39 9.63
N THR A 362 -41.87 -1.37 8.80
CA THR A 362 -42.88 -0.34 8.54
C THR A 362 -44.07 -0.91 7.79
N VAL A 363 -43.85 -1.70 6.72
CA VAL A 363 -44.93 -2.30 5.93
C VAL A 363 -45.73 -3.29 6.78
N LEU A 364 -45.08 -4.13 7.60
CA LEU A 364 -45.77 -5.06 8.48
C LEU A 364 -46.65 -4.33 9.51
N ASN A 365 -46.17 -3.27 10.11
CA ASN A 365 -46.93 -2.48 11.07
C ASN A 365 -48.15 -1.81 10.41
N ASP A 366 -47.99 -1.29 9.19
CA ASP A 366 -49.07 -0.70 8.44
C ASP A 366 -50.14 -1.75 8.05
N LEU A 367 -49.70 -2.92 7.54
CA LEU A 367 -50.61 -4.03 7.22
C LEU A 367 -51.36 -4.54 8.45
N ALA A 368 -50.69 -4.65 9.60
CA ALA A 368 -51.35 -5.01 10.85
C ALA A 368 -52.39 -3.96 11.30
N SER A 369 -52.09 -2.67 11.14
CA SER A 369 -53.01 -1.56 11.41
C SER A 369 -54.25 -1.61 10.47
N ILE A 370 -54.05 -1.89 9.18
CA ILE A 370 -55.11 -2.05 8.20
C ILE A 370 -55.98 -3.26 8.56
N SER A 371 -55.37 -4.40 8.94
CA SER A 371 -56.08 -5.60 9.35
C SER A 371 -56.99 -5.36 10.56
N ILE A 372 -56.45 -4.71 11.62
CA ILE A 372 -57.21 -4.32 12.83
C ILE A 372 -58.36 -3.37 12.46
N ALA A 373 -58.14 -2.40 11.59
CA ALA A 373 -59.18 -1.47 11.15
C ALA A 373 -60.27 -2.16 10.34
N THR A 374 -59.91 -3.18 9.54
CA THR A 374 -60.85 -4.01 8.74
C THR A 374 -61.73 -4.85 9.65
N GLU A 375 -61.17 -5.53 10.64
CA GLU A 375 -61.95 -6.25 11.67
C GLU A 375 -62.88 -5.32 12.44
N GLY A 376 -62.39 -4.11 12.77
CA GLY A 376 -63.24 -3.11 13.44
C GLY A 376 -64.38 -2.57 12.54
N ALA A 377 -64.16 -2.51 11.22
CA ALA A 377 -65.18 -2.14 10.26
C ALA A 377 -66.25 -3.24 10.11
N GLU A 378 -65.84 -4.50 10.06
CA GLU A 378 -66.75 -5.67 10.03
C GLU A 378 -67.69 -5.69 11.24
N ARG A 379 -67.13 -5.46 12.46
CA ARG A 379 -67.90 -5.40 13.72
C ARG A 379 -68.81 -4.17 13.80
N SER A 380 -68.66 -3.20 12.93
CA SER A 380 -69.41 -1.93 12.95
C SER A 380 -70.43 -1.81 11.81
N ILE A 381 -70.76 -2.91 11.09
CA ILE A 381 -71.64 -2.92 9.94
C ILE A 381 -73.00 -2.29 10.27
N GLU A 382 -73.54 -2.54 11.45
CA GLU A 382 -74.84 -2.00 11.89
C GLU A 382 -74.75 -0.54 12.42
N GLN A 383 -73.52 0.07 12.43
CA GLN A 383 -73.27 1.41 12.92
C GLN A 383 -72.62 2.27 11.82
N PRO A 384 -73.42 2.88 10.93
CA PRO A 384 -72.93 3.51 9.69
C PRO A 384 -71.85 4.60 9.91
N LEU A 385 -71.96 5.36 11.00
CA LEU A 385 -70.97 6.41 11.31
C LEU A 385 -69.60 5.82 11.72
N LYS A 386 -69.58 4.77 12.54
CA LYS A 386 -68.34 4.08 12.93
C LYS A 386 -67.75 3.29 11.77
N LEU A 387 -68.57 2.67 10.95
CA LEU A 387 -68.12 1.99 9.76
C LEU A 387 -67.42 2.96 8.81
N ARG A 388 -68.00 4.14 8.58
CA ARG A 388 -67.41 5.17 7.72
C ARG A 388 -66.04 5.66 8.27
N GLU A 389 -65.93 5.84 9.57
CA GLU A 389 -64.66 6.20 10.21
C GLU A 389 -63.57 5.13 10.03
N LYS A 390 -63.92 3.84 10.22
CA LYS A 390 -63.00 2.74 10.03
C LYS A 390 -62.58 2.57 8.57
N LEU A 391 -63.48 2.69 7.62
CA LEU A 391 -63.17 2.67 6.20
C LEU A 391 -62.28 3.83 5.80
N GLN A 392 -62.46 5.03 6.35
CA GLN A 392 -61.58 6.17 6.12
C GLN A 392 -60.19 5.92 6.70
N THR A 393 -60.05 5.27 7.86
CA THR A 393 -58.78 4.87 8.45
C THR A 393 -58.06 3.86 7.55
N ILE A 394 -58.73 2.83 7.04
CA ILE A 394 -58.17 1.85 6.11
C ILE A 394 -57.63 2.55 4.86
N LYS A 395 -58.48 3.42 4.24
CA LYS A 395 -58.08 4.17 3.06
C LYS A 395 -56.82 5.02 3.29
N ASN A 396 -56.78 5.72 4.42
CA ASN A 396 -55.63 6.59 4.78
C ASN A 396 -54.36 5.75 5.00
N ASN A 397 -54.44 4.67 5.78
CA ASN A 397 -53.31 3.77 6.05
C ASN A 397 -52.78 3.13 4.75
N THR A 398 -53.65 2.62 3.89
CA THR A 398 -53.26 2.03 2.61
C THR A 398 -52.56 3.04 1.70
N ALA A 399 -53.11 4.26 1.60
CA ALA A 399 -52.49 5.33 0.80
C ALA A 399 -51.12 5.75 1.36
N GLU A 400 -50.96 5.79 2.69
CA GLU A 400 -49.71 6.09 3.35
C GLU A 400 -48.66 5.00 3.12
N SER A 401 -49.02 3.72 3.32
CA SER A 401 -48.13 2.59 3.06
C SER A 401 -47.67 2.55 1.59
N ALA A 402 -48.55 2.83 0.65
CA ALA A 402 -48.22 2.90 -0.78
C ALA A 402 -47.25 4.06 -1.09
N ARG A 403 -47.37 5.21 -0.39
CA ARG A 403 -46.43 6.33 -0.52
C ARG A 403 -45.08 5.99 0.07
N GLN A 404 -45.05 5.34 1.23
CA GLN A 404 -43.82 4.91 1.88
C GLN A 404 -43.04 3.91 1.02
N LEU A 405 -43.71 2.88 0.51
CA LEU A 405 -43.12 1.90 -0.41
C LEU A 405 -42.50 2.56 -1.63
N ARG A 406 -43.18 3.51 -2.28
CA ARG A 406 -42.63 4.23 -3.43
C ARG A 406 -41.39 5.06 -3.04
N SER A 407 -41.40 5.68 -1.88
CA SER A 407 -40.25 6.42 -1.36
C SER A 407 -39.04 5.55 -1.15
N PHE A 408 -39.22 4.34 -0.55
CA PHE A 408 -38.13 3.38 -0.36
C PHE A 408 -37.58 2.83 -1.66
N LEU A 409 -38.47 2.43 -2.61
CA LEU A 409 -38.05 1.94 -3.92
C LEU A 409 -37.24 2.98 -4.68
N TRP A 410 -37.63 4.24 -4.60
CA TRP A 410 -36.88 5.32 -5.23
C TRP A 410 -35.49 5.51 -4.60
N VAL A 411 -35.36 5.40 -3.28
CA VAL A 411 -34.07 5.52 -2.59
C VAL A 411 -33.10 4.41 -3.01
N ILE A 412 -33.59 3.16 -3.17
CA ILE A 412 -32.76 1.99 -3.50
C ILE A 412 -32.39 1.93 -5.00
N ASP A 413 -33.14 2.63 -5.87
CA ASP A 413 -32.88 2.59 -7.32
C ASP A 413 -31.56 3.31 -7.65
N ASP A 414 -30.53 2.53 -7.95
CA ASP A 414 -29.19 3.02 -8.31
C ASP A 414 -29.17 3.80 -9.65
N ARG A 415 -30.22 3.65 -10.49
CA ARG A 415 -30.33 4.38 -11.78
C ARG A 415 -30.72 5.84 -11.59
N GLN A 416 -31.23 6.21 -10.42
CA GLN A 416 -31.67 7.55 -10.07
C GLN A 416 -30.75 8.14 -8.99
N ASN A 417 -29.47 8.32 -9.32
CA ASN A 417 -28.46 8.73 -8.33
C ASN A 417 -27.74 10.04 -8.70
N SER A 418 -28.29 10.87 -9.60
CA SER A 418 -27.78 12.22 -9.83
C SER A 418 -28.44 13.24 -8.90
N TRP A 419 -27.76 14.35 -8.66
CA TRP A 419 -28.31 15.44 -7.84
C TRP A 419 -29.57 16.07 -8.47
N GLU A 420 -29.64 16.16 -9.81
CA GLU A 420 -30.82 16.63 -10.54
C GLU A 420 -32.03 15.71 -10.31
N GLU A 421 -31.82 14.40 -10.31
CA GLU A 421 -32.89 13.43 -10.05
C GLU A 421 -33.41 13.52 -8.63
N ILE A 422 -32.52 13.74 -7.65
CA ILE A 422 -32.88 13.96 -6.24
C ILE A 422 -33.75 15.22 -6.13
N VAL A 423 -33.32 16.34 -6.68
CA VAL A 423 -34.08 17.60 -6.68
C VAL A 423 -35.45 17.41 -7.34
N ASN A 424 -35.51 16.74 -8.48
CA ASN A 424 -36.76 16.46 -9.19
C ASN A 424 -37.70 15.54 -8.40
N SER A 425 -37.14 14.58 -7.66
CA SER A 425 -37.92 13.74 -6.76
C SER A 425 -38.49 14.50 -5.57
N LEU A 426 -37.66 15.31 -4.90
CA LEU A 426 -38.11 16.16 -3.78
C LEU A 426 -39.17 17.17 -4.25
N ARG A 427 -39.00 17.75 -5.43
CA ARG A 427 -39.97 18.68 -6.01
C ARG A 427 -41.32 18.00 -6.27
N ARG A 428 -41.32 16.81 -6.87
CA ARG A 428 -42.55 15.99 -7.06
C ARG A 428 -43.19 15.67 -5.72
N LEU A 429 -42.41 15.19 -4.75
CA LEU A 429 -42.92 14.85 -3.41
C LEU A 429 -43.56 16.09 -2.73
N GLY A 430 -42.95 17.27 -2.86
CA GLY A 430 -43.49 18.51 -2.31
C GLY A 430 -44.84 18.86 -2.94
N TYR A 431 -44.96 18.83 -4.25
CA TYR A 431 -46.22 19.10 -4.93
C TYR A 431 -47.29 18.09 -4.58
N ASP A 432 -46.98 16.77 -4.58
CA ASP A 432 -47.92 15.69 -4.27
C ASP A 432 -48.49 15.79 -2.85
N LEU A 433 -47.67 16.23 -1.88
CA LEU A 433 -48.10 16.31 -0.47
C LEU A 433 -48.85 17.63 -0.18
N LEU A 434 -48.41 18.75 -0.72
CA LEU A 434 -48.90 20.07 -0.34
C LEU A 434 -50.09 20.56 -1.20
N ASN A 435 -50.19 20.12 -2.47
CA ASN A 435 -51.27 20.51 -3.38
C ASN A 435 -52.66 20.13 -2.85
N ASN A 436 -52.78 19.03 -2.12
CA ASN A 436 -54.04 18.58 -1.52
C ASN A 436 -54.53 19.47 -0.35
N PHE A 437 -53.71 20.40 0.12
CA PHE A 437 -53.98 21.26 1.25
C PHE A 437 -53.99 22.75 0.85
N ASP A 438 -53.96 23.04 -0.47
CA ASP A 438 -53.89 24.42 -1.02
C ASP A 438 -52.67 25.22 -0.53
N ILE A 439 -51.55 24.55 -0.25
CA ILE A 439 -50.31 25.17 0.22
C ILE A 439 -49.38 25.39 -0.99
N ALA A 440 -49.00 26.65 -1.22
CA ALA A 440 -48.06 27.00 -2.30
C ALA A 440 -46.67 26.44 -1.98
N PHE A 441 -46.02 25.80 -2.96
CA PHE A 441 -44.70 25.18 -2.80
C PHE A 441 -43.70 25.69 -3.84
N ASP A 442 -42.52 26.12 -3.36
CA ASP A 442 -41.37 26.48 -4.21
C ASP A 442 -40.12 25.73 -3.75
N MET A 443 -39.35 25.20 -4.70
CA MET A 443 -38.10 24.52 -4.42
C MET A 443 -36.97 24.99 -5.32
N ARG A 444 -35.92 25.53 -4.73
CA ARG A 444 -34.69 25.98 -5.39
C ARG A 444 -33.58 24.99 -5.21
N ALA A 445 -32.69 24.90 -6.19
CA ALA A 445 -31.48 24.08 -6.13
C ALA A 445 -30.28 24.91 -6.59
N GLN A 446 -29.16 24.76 -5.89
CA GLN A 446 -27.92 25.48 -6.19
C GLN A 446 -26.72 24.51 -6.04
N GLY A 447 -25.64 24.79 -6.77
CA GLY A 447 -24.40 24.02 -6.67
C GLY A 447 -24.42 22.68 -7.42
N LEU A 448 -25.38 22.50 -8.35
CA LEU A 448 -25.46 21.28 -9.19
C LEU A 448 -24.44 21.39 -10.34
N GLN A 449 -23.13 21.30 -10.03
CA GLN A 449 -22.06 21.40 -11.03
C GLN A 449 -21.61 20.00 -11.48
N GLU A 450 -21.18 19.89 -12.73
CA GLU A 450 -20.52 18.67 -13.23
C GLU A 450 -19.25 18.39 -12.40
N GLY A 451 -19.09 17.14 -11.93
CA GLY A 451 -17.93 16.72 -11.15
C GLY A 451 -18.16 16.53 -9.65
N ILE A 452 -19.32 16.94 -9.11
CA ILE A 452 -19.68 16.58 -7.74
C ILE A 452 -20.20 15.13 -7.74
N PRO A 453 -19.60 14.22 -6.94
CA PRO A 453 -20.02 12.82 -6.91
C PRO A 453 -21.48 12.69 -6.42
N PRO A 454 -22.22 11.69 -6.89
CA PRO A 454 -23.55 11.43 -6.40
C PRO A 454 -23.52 11.10 -4.90
N PRO A 455 -24.59 11.40 -4.16
CA PRO A 455 -24.60 11.14 -2.72
C PRO A 455 -24.59 9.65 -2.41
N ALA A 456 -23.96 9.29 -1.29
CA ALA A 456 -24.10 7.96 -0.73
C ALA A 456 -25.57 7.65 -0.43
N LEU A 457 -25.96 6.36 -0.49
CA LEU A 457 -27.34 5.92 -0.28
C LEU A 457 -27.90 6.42 1.06
N ALA A 458 -27.11 6.45 2.12
CA ALA A 458 -27.49 6.93 3.44
C ALA A 458 -27.85 8.43 3.44
N VAL A 459 -27.10 9.25 2.70
CA VAL A 459 -27.33 10.69 2.55
C VAL A 459 -28.63 10.91 1.75
N LYS A 460 -28.79 10.23 0.62
CA LYS A 460 -30.00 10.26 -0.22
C LYS A 460 -31.25 9.89 0.60
N HIS A 461 -31.17 8.82 1.38
CA HIS A 461 -32.25 8.39 2.26
C HIS A 461 -32.58 9.43 3.35
N THR A 462 -31.55 9.97 4.00
CA THR A 462 -31.73 10.97 5.06
C THR A 462 -32.39 12.25 4.54
N ILE A 463 -31.94 12.78 3.39
CA ILE A 463 -32.53 13.94 2.73
C ILE A 463 -34.01 13.69 2.46
N HIS A 464 -34.34 12.58 1.79
CA HIS A 464 -35.69 12.27 1.38
C HIS A 464 -36.67 12.08 2.55
N GLN A 465 -36.25 11.34 3.57
CA GLN A 465 -37.09 11.09 4.75
C GLN A 465 -37.27 12.34 5.60
N THR A 466 -36.22 13.15 5.79
CA THR A 466 -36.31 14.42 6.53
C THR A 466 -37.24 15.42 5.83
N PHE A 467 -37.09 15.53 4.51
CA PHE A 467 -37.95 16.37 3.70
C PHE A 467 -39.42 15.94 3.83
N ARG A 468 -39.70 14.66 3.63
CA ARG A 468 -41.04 14.09 3.75
C ARG A 468 -41.67 14.35 5.13
N GLU A 469 -40.94 14.06 6.20
CA GLU A 469 -41.42 14.24 7.58
C GLU A 469 -41.71 15.72 7.89
N ALA A 470 -40.83 16.62 7.43
CA ALA A 470 -41.06 18.06 7.56
C ALA A 470 -42.36 18.50 6.86
N LEU A 471 -42.61 18.05 5.63
CA LEU A 471 -43.84 18.38 4.90
C LEU A 471 -45.08 17.81 5.56
N ILE A 472 -45.03 16.59 6.09
CA ILE A 472 -46.13 15.98 6.87
C ILE A 472 -46.42 16.78 8.14
N ASN A 473 -45.39 17.26 8.83
CA ASN A 473 -45.56 18.09 10.01
C ASN A 473 -46.22 19.42 9.65
N ILE A 474 -45.84 20.02 8.53
CA ILE A 474 -46.45 21.26 8.02
C ILE A 474 -47.93 21.04 7.73
N THR A 475 -48.30 19.98 6.98
CA THR A 475 -49.70 19.72 6.66
C THR A 475 -50.57 19.43 7.87
N LYS A 476 -50.01 18.83 8.92
CA LYS A 476 -50.76 18.46 10.15
C LYS A 476 -50.85 19.57 11.18
N HIS A 477 -49.82 20.44 11.25
CA HIS A 477 -49.65 21.28 12.44
C HIS A 477 -49.43 22.76 12.16
N ALA A 478 -48.89 23.12 10.97
CA ALA A 478 -48.43 24.50 10.76
C ALA A 478 -49.52 25.51 10.34
N ARG A 479 -50.64 25.08 9.75
CA ARG A 479 -51.63 25.99 9.09
C ARG A 479 -50.95 26.95 8.13
N ALA A 480 -49.91 26.51 7.45
CA ALA A 480 -49.13 27.31 6.51
C ALA A 480 -49.89 27.52 5.22
N THR A 481 -49.62 28.67 4.54
CA THR A 481 -50.10 28.96 3.20
C THR A 481 -49.02 28.79 2.14
N ARG A 482 -47.75 28.81 2.58
CA ARG A 482 -46.60 28.69 1.70
C ARG A 482 -45.47 27.88 2.35
N VAL A 483 -44.82 27.04 1.53
CA VAL A 483 -43.59 26.32 1.88
C VAL A 483 -42.51 26.64 0.85
N GLN A 484 -41.33 26.98 1.33
CA GLN A 484 -40.14 27.23 0.53
C GLN A 484 -39.06 26.21 0.93
N SER A 485 -38.41 25.60 -0.07
CA SER A 485 -37.31 24.68 0.14
C SER A 485 -36.12 25.05 -0.72
N ALA A 486 -34.92 24.82 -0.19
CA ALA A 486 -33.66 25.01 -0.91
C ALA A 486 -32.73 23.84 -0.67
N LEU A 487 -32.18 23.27 -1.75
CA LEU A 487 -31.10 22.29 -1.70
C LEU A 487 -29.83 22.94 -2.25
N THR A 488 -28.77 22.99 -1.46
CA THR A 488 -27.47 23.50 -1.86
C THR A 488 -26.43 22.38 -1.73
N VAL A 489 -25.71 22.12 -2.83
CA VAL A 489 -24.66 21.08 -2.86
C VAL A 489 -23.32 21.76 -3.04
N ASP A 490 -22.35 21.45 -2.18
CA ASP A 490 -20.96 21.83 -2.32
C ASP A 490 -20.08 20.56 -2.36
N PRO A 491 -18.79 20.63 -2.73
CA PRO A 491 -17.93 19.44 -2.82
C PRO A 491 -17.78 18.64 -1.53
N THR A 492 -18.11 19.22 -0.38
CA THR A 492 -17.89 18.62 0.96
C THR A 492 -19.19 18.26 1.68
N ALA A 493 -20.29 18.94 1.34
CA ALA A 493 -21.55 18.79 2.05
C ALA A 493 -22.77 19.09 1.17
N VAL A 494 -23.93 18.60 1.59
CA VAL A 494 -25.24 19.03 1.09
C VAL A 494 -26.04 19.66 2.22
N SER A 495 -26.73 20.76 1.92
CA SER A 495 -27.64 21.44 2.83
C SER A 495 -29.05 21.47 2.26
N LEU A 496 -30.03 21.05 3.05
CA LEU A 496 -31.45 21.15 2.72
C LEU A 496 -32.13 22.04 3.75
N THR A 497 -32.77 23.12 3.29
CA THR A 497 -33.58 24.01 4.10
C THR A 497 -35.05 23.91 3.69
N ILE A 498 -35.94 23.83 4.68
CA ILE A 498 -37.39 23.79 4.49
C ILE A 498 -37.98 24.85 5.43
N ALA A 499 -38.76 25.78 4.90
CA ALA A 499 -39.36 26.85 5.68
C ALA A 499 -40.86 26.99 5.32
N ASP A 500 -41.70 27.09 6.34
CA ASP A 500 -43.14 27.42 6.21
C ASP A 500 -43.45 28.78 6.82
N ASP A 501 -44.61 29.34 6.46
CA ASP A 501 -45.14 30.60 6.97
C ASP A 501 -46.26 30.40 8.01
N GLY A 502 -46.33 29.24 8.64
CA GLY A 502 -47.40 28.85 9.55
C GLY A 502 -47.27 29.39 10.98
N VAL A 503 -47.96 28.78 11.92
CA VAL A 503 -48.00 29.23 13.33
C VAL A 503 -46.71 29.01 14.10
N GLY A 504 -45.72 28.35 13.49
CA GLY A 504 -44.42 28.05 14.12
C GLY A 504 -44.45 26.92 15.13
N LEU A 505 -43.26 26.39 15.45
CA LEU A 505 -43.06 25.35 16.42
C LEU A 505 -42.93 25.99 17.81
N ARG A 506 -43.91 25.76 18.70
CA ARG A 506 -43.77 26.15 20.11
C ARG A 506 -42.84 25.16 20.80
N LEU A 507 -41.59 25.57 21.03
CA LEU A 507 -40.59 24.81 21.80
C LEU A 507 -40.80 25.07 23.33
N ASP A 508 -42.01 24.87 23.85
CA ASP A 508 -42.22 25.00 25.28
C ASP A 508 -41.43 23.91 26.04
N GLN A 509 -40.66 24.35 27.02
CA GLN A 509 -39.82 23.49 27.88
C GLN A 509 -40.74 22.53 28.68
N GLY A 510 -40.91 21.31 28.20
CA GLY A 510 -41.62 20.28 28.95
C GLY A 510 -42.42 19.27 28.14
N GLU A 511 -42.87 19.55 26.95
CA GLU A 511 -43.55 18.55 26.12
C GLU A 511 -42.56 17.66 25.35
N ARG A 512 -42.78 16.33 25.40
CA ARG A 512 -42.00 15.34 24.67
C ARG A 512 -42.00 15.71 23.17
N LYS A 513 -40.85 16.07 22.63
CA LYS A 513 -40.65 16.24 21.19
C LYS A 513 -41.34 15.08 20.46
N GLY A 514 -42.25 15.36 19.54
CA GLY A 514 -43.01 14.33 18.84
C GLY A 514 -42.08 13.29 18.19
N TYR A 515 -42.51 12.06 18.06
CA TYR A 515 -41.70 10.95 17.52
C TYR A 515 -41.04 11.28 16.18
N GLY A 516 -41.71 12.04 15.31
CA GLY A 516 -41.19 12.46 14.00
C GLY A 516 -39.96 13.35 14.08
N LEU A 517 -40.00 14.37 14.95
CA LEU A 517 -38.87 15.29 15.14
C LEU A 517 -37.65 14.60 15.71
N ASN A 518 -37.85 13.73 16.70
CA ASN A 518 -36.76 12.94 17.29
C ASN A 518 -36.13 11.99 16.27
N ASN A 519 -36.94 11.39 15.39
CA ASN A 519 -36.44 10.53 14.32
C ASN A 519 -35.63 11.30 13.27
N MET A 520 -36.07 12.51 12.90
CA MET A 520 -35.28 13.38 12.01
C MET A 520 -33.92 13.73 12.63
N ILE A 521 -33.89 14.15 13.88
CA ILE A 521 -32.65 14.51 14.60
C ILE A 521 -31.70 13.31 14.67
N ARG A 522 -32.21 12.15 15.07
CA ARG A 522 -31.42 10.92 15.16
C ARG A 522 -30.82 10.53 13.82
N ARG A 523 -31.63 10.48 12.75
CA ARG A 523 -31.19 10.07 11.41
C ARG A 523 -30.12 11.02 10.82
N VAL A 524 -30.24 12.31 11.04
CA VAL A 524 -29.24 13.29 10.61
C VAL A 524 -27.93 13.09 11.37
N LYS A 525 -27.98 12.85 12.70
CA LYS A 525 -26.80 12.61 13.53
C LYS A 525 -26.10 11.28 13.20
N GLU A 526 -26.86 10.22 12.89
CA GLU A 526 -26.32 8.92 12.47
C GLU A 526 -25.50 9.02 11.17
N ASN A 527 -25.76 10.04 10.34
CA ASN A 527 -25.01 10.35 9.14
C ASN A 527 -24.01 11.52 9.33
N ASN A 528 -23.53 11.72 10.56
CA ASN A 528 -22.57 12.78 10.91
C ASN A 528 -23.01 14.20 10.50
N GLY A 529 -24.32 14.41 10.35
CA GLY A 529 -24.91 15.68 9.94
C GLY A 529 -25.33 16.56 11.12
N GLU A 530 -25.64 17.80 10.76
CA GLU A 530 -26.20 18.80 11.68
C GLU A 530 -27.64 19.12 11.28
N ILE A 531 -28.50 19.34 12.27
CA ILE A 531 -29.88 19.80 12.10
C ILE A 531 -30.16 21.00 12.99
N ILE A 532 -30.69 22.06 12.39
CA ILE A 532 -31.08 23.27 13.07
C ILE A 532 -32.58 23.48 12.83
N ILE A 533 -33.34 23.75 13.89
CA ILE A 533 -34.78 24.00 13.83
C ILE A 533 -35.03 25.34 14.50
N GLU A 534 -35.59 26.29 13.75
CA GLU A 534 -35.80 27.65 14.17
C GLU A 534 -37.26 28.05 14.00
N ALA A 535 -37.74 28.95 14.85
CA ALA A 535 -38.99 29.66 14.69
C ALA A 535 -38.63 31.12 14.32
N PRO A 536 -38.68 31.53 13.03
CA PRO A 536 -38.34 32.89 12.61
C PRO A 536 -39.25 33.91 13.27
N PRO A 537 -38.79 35.18 13.48
CA PRO A 537 -39.59 36.23 14.08
C PRO A 537 -40.88 36.56 13.30
N ASP A 538 -40.85 36.36 11.99
CA ASP A 538 -41.95 36.59 11.07
C ASP A 538 -43.01 35.47 11.06
N GLY A 539 -42.85 34.44 11.93
CA GLY A 539 -43.71 33.28 12.01
C GLY A 539 -43.17 32.07 11.23
N GLY A 540 -43.86 30.92 11.39
CA GLY A 540 -43.49 29.67 10.71
C GLY A 540 -42.38 28.90 11.37
N THR A 541 -41.93 27.82 10.70
CA THR A 541 -40.82 26.98 11.14
C THR A 541 -39.79 26.87 10.01
N ARG A 542 -38.51 26.88 10.37
CA ARG A 542 -37.41 26.61 9.45
C ARG A 542 -36.61 25.42 9.96
N ILE A 543 -36.46 24.41 9.12
CA ILE A 543 -35.62 23.23 9.37
C ILE A 543 -34.48 23.26 8.37
N THR A 544 -33.25 23.27 8.85
CA THR A 544 -32.04 23.17 8.02
C THR A 544 -31.25 21.95 8.44
N ILE A 545 -30.93 21.07 7.48
CA ILE A 545 -29.99 19.96 7.68
C ILE A 545 -28.76 20.16 6.83
N ARG A 546 -27.61 19.77 7.36
CA ARG A 546 -26.34 19.71 6.64
C ARG A 546 -25.73 18.33 6.82
N LEU A 547 -25.40 17.66 5.69
CA LEU A 547 -24.86 16.31 5.68
C LEU A 547 -23.51 16.32 4.93
N PRO A 548 -22.44 15.70 5.46
CA PRO A 548 -21.18 15.57 4.76
C PRO A 548 -21.34 14.62 3.56
N LEU A 549 -20.57 14.87 2.49
CA LEU A 549 -20.52 14.03 1.28
C LEU A 549 -19.31 13.08 1.26
N SER A 550 -18.45 13.12 2.28
CA SER A 550 -17.25 12.28 2.42
C SER A 550 -17.44 11.19 3.48
#